data_a833891bb16fcae4dfe211cfb3fa2162
#
_entry.id   a833891bb16fcae4dfe211cfb3fa2162
#
_cell.length_a   1.000
_cell.length_b   1.000
_cell.length_c   1.000
_cell.angle_alpha   90.00
_cell.angle_beta   90.00
_cell.angle_gamma   90.00
#
_symmetry.space_group_name_H-M   'P 1'
#
loop_
_entity.id
_entity.type
_entity.pdbx_description
1 polymer ?
#
loop_
_entity_poly.entity_id
_entity_poly.type
_entity_poly.pdbx_seq_one_letter_code
_entity_poly.pdbx_strand_id
1 'polypeptide(L)'
;VHLNIVNGLLDGSAIYNGDFADPFALHVGATVYVYASDTTTAHIPVLAADPTTDFAGQYLGDAMPTLPSWTFPGYQWGPAVWARPDGTYVLYYATPDQAPSSACIADAQRAHVTAGLCYLAWSKESRQCLSRAVASSPTGPFVDDSTGPFICPRRQGGAIDPSVFVSADGTPYLVWKSDGNGYGLPTAIYSERLTSDGLAVAGPPHRLIGATQPWEGNLVEGPSMVEAGGAYWLFYSANDWDTPNYAIGVARCRTVDGPCQKPLDHPLLSTTNDPANDQGPGGQEFLDVGGFVWMVHHGWLPGQAGTPNGQRRLYVDLVAFDGPHGQPALAAGSLAAALADVIDGATVPGQPTNPPDAYLDEVHASASPYAKQSDRALLALGHSTCTSLGGSQTAAEGEKLVDGALRKGADPLGRAVPVAFAVQQLCPQYLPGLRQDLQSMLYH
;
A
#
# COMPACT_ATOMS: atom_id res chain seq x y z
N VAL A 1 13.15 -18.42 14.09
CA VAL A 1 13.38 -17.31 13.14
C VAL A 1 12.11 -17.01 12.33
N HIS A 2 11.27 -18.02 12.02
CA HIS A 2 10.05 -17.84 11.20
C HIS A 2 8.83 -17.32 11.95
N LEU A 3 8.78 -17.42 13.29
CA LEU A 3 7.67 -16.88 14.09
C LEU A 3 7.61 -15.34 14.14
N ASN A 4 8.74 -14.66 13.92
CA ASN A 4 8.80 -13.20 14.01
C ASN A 4 8.09 -12.48 12.86
N ILE A 5 7.95 -13.11 11.70
CA ILE A 5 7.36 -12.50 10.50
C ILE A 5 5.86 -12.28 10.69
N VAL A 6 5.17 -13.36 11.05
CA VAL A 6 3.74 -13.29 11.31
C VAL A 6 3.48 -12.39 12.51
N ASN A 7 4.33 -12.47 13.55
CA ASN A 7 4.21 -11.61 14.73
C ASN A 7 4.50 -10.13 14.41
N GLY A 8 5.51 -9.80 13.58
CA GLY A 8 5.80 -8.42 13.19
C GLY A 8 4.68 -7.79 12.36
N LEU A 9 4.09 -8.54 11.44
CA LEU A 9 2.93 -8.12 10.64
C LEU A 9 1.63 -8.12 11.45
N LEU A 10 1.55 -8.92 12.53
CA LEU A 10 0.37 -9.04 13.39
C LEU A 10 0.42 -8.11 14.62
N ASP A 11 1.61 -7.80 15.12
CA ASP A 11 1.78 -6.87 16.25
C ASP A 11 1.83 -5.40 15.82
N GLY A 12 1.75 -5.15 14.49
CA GLY A 12 1.77 -3.82 13.93
C GLY A 12 3.12 -3.09 14.07
N SER A 13 4.22 -3.83 14.15
CA SER A 13 5.55 -3.21 14.21
C SER A 13 5.90 -2.54 12.88
N ALA A 14 6.50 -1.35 12.96
CA ALA A 14 7.05 -0.71 11.79
C ALA A 14 8.17 -1.55 11.17
N ILE A 15 8.11 -1.76 9.84
CA ILE A 15 9.15 -2.51 9.11
C ILE A 15 10.43 -1.68 8.88
N TYR A 16 10.34 -0.37 9.08
CA TYR A 16 11.48 0.54 9.10
C TYR A 16 11.32 1.60 10.18
N ASN A 17 12.35 1.78 11.01
CA ASN A 17 12.32 2.63 12.18
C ASN A 17 12.83 4.07 11.95
N GLY A 18 13.08 4.48 10.71
CA GLY A 18 13.39 5.86 10.32
C GLY A 18 12.18 6.61 9.80
N ASP A 19 12.36 7.89 9.47
CA ASP A 19 11.35 8.66 8.74
C ASP A 19 11.27 8.16 7.30
N PHE A 20 10.08 7.71 6.89
CA PHE A 20 9.85 7.08 5.59
C PHE A 20 8.42 7.34 5.11
N ALA A 21 8.19 8.57 4.71
CA ALA A 21 6.87 9.09 4.37
C ALA A 21 6.45 8.75 2.94
N ASP A 22 5.13 8.64 2.72
CA ASP A 22 4.52 8.46 1.40
C ASP A 22 5.16 7.30 0.62
N PRO A 23 5.17 6.08 1.21
CA PRO A 23 5.90 4.95 0.64
C PRO A 23 5.25 4.46 -0.65
N PHE A 24 6.08 4.14 -1.63
CA PHE A 24 5.72 3.41 -2.84
C PHE A 24 6.48 2.09 -2.91
N ALA A 25 5.79 0.98 -3.08
CA ALA A 25 6.40 -0.35 -3.14
C ALA A 25 6.40 -0.93 -4.56
N LEU A 26 7.54 -1.50 -4.97
CA LEU A 26 7.72 -2.15 -6.26
C LEU A 26 8.31 -3.55 -6.08
N HIS A 27 7.58 -4.58 -6.50
CA HIS A 27 8.07 -5.96 -6.47
C HIS A 27 8.85 -6.31 -7.74
N VAL A 28 10.13 -6.67 -7.60
CA VAL A 28 10.99 -7.06 -8.73
C VAL A 28 11.75 -8.34 -8.38
N GLY A 29 11.40 -9.42 -9.03
CA GLY A 29 11.98 -10.74 -8.74
C GLY A 29 11.63 -11.22 -7.33
N ALA A 30 12.59 -11.41 -6.46
CA ALA A 30 12.41 -11.79 -5.06
C ALA A 30 12.49 -10.60 -4.08
N THR A 31 12.63 -9.37 -4.58
CA THR A 31 12.87 -8.19 -3.75
C THR A 31 11.74 -7.19 -3.89
N VAL A 32 11.31 -6.63 -2.78
CA VAL A 32 10.42 -5.46 -2.74
C VAL A 32 11.28 -4.23 -2.50
N TYR A 33 11.25 -3.29 -3.45
CA TYR A 33 11.86 -1.97 -3.30
C TYR A 33 10.81 -1.00 -2.80
N VAL A 34 11.12 -0.24 -1.75
CA VAL A 34 10.21 0.77 -1.22
C VAL A 34 10.90 2.13 -1.29
N TYR A 35 10.22 3.08 -1.92
CA TYR A 35 10.69 4.46 -2.09
C TYR A 35 9.86 5.38 -1.21
N ALA A 36 10.40 6.54 -0.82
CA ALA A 36 9.67 7.51 0.00
C ALA A 36 9.97 8.95 -0.41
N SER A 37 9.20 9.88 0.16
CA SER A 37 9.46 11.31 0.10
C SER A 37 10.83 11.65 0.68
N ASP A 38 11.39 12.78 0.26
CA ASP A 38 12.72 13.23 0.62
C ASP A 38 12.99 13.26 2.13
N THR A 39 14.24 13.04 2.45
CA THR A 39 14.79 13.18 3.80
C THR A 39 15.90 14.20 3.80
N THR A 40 16.47 14.47 4.97
CA THR A 40 17.65 15.36 5.07
C THR A 40 18.87 14.86 4.31
N THR A 41 18.89 13.59 3.87
CA THR A 41 20.08 12.93 3.28
C THR A 41 19.82 12.32 1.89
N ALA A 42 18.58 12.26 1.43
CA ALA A 42 18.21 11.69 0.14
C ALA A 42 17.05 12.43 -0.47
N HIS A 43 17.06 12.61 -1.80
CA HIS A 43 15.91 13.15 -2.54
C HIS A 43 14.79 12.10 -2.66
N ILE A 44 15.14 10.86 -2.97
CA ILE A 44 14.24 9.72 -3.02
C ILE A 44 14.91 8.55 -2.31
N PRO A 45 14.73 8.42 -0.99
CA PRO A 45 15.26 7.29 -0.24
C PRO A 45 14.67 5.98 -0.74
N VAL A 46 15.47 4.93 -0.80
CA VAL A 46 15.07 3.59 -1.22
C VAL A 46 15.52 2.53 -0.23
N LEU A 47 14.59 1.63 0.09
CA LEU A 47 14.83 0.40 0.83
C LEU A 47 14.73 -0.80 -0.11
N ALA A 48 15.47 -1.87 0.19
CA ALA A 48 15.18 -3.21 -0.30
C ALA A 48 14.63 -4.04 0.87
N ALA A 49 13.52 -4.68 0.67
CA ALA A 49 12.88 -5.56 1.63
C ALA A 49 12.71 -6.95 1.01
N ASP A 50 13.01 -7.98 1.79
CA ASP A 50 12.74 -9.36 1.41
C ASP A 50 11.39 -9.77 2.00
N PRO A 51 10.34 -10.00 1.17
CA PRO A 51 9.04 -10.40 1.67
C PRO A 51 9.05 -11.78 2.37
N THR A 52 10.16 -12.54 2.26
CA THR A 52 10.34 -13.82 2.97
C THR A 52 10.94 -13.66 4.37
N THR A 53 11.34 -12.44 4.78
CA THR A 53 12.03 -12.16 6.04
C THR A 53 11.49 -10.89 6.73
N ASP A 54 10.21 -10.83 7.06
CA ASP A 54 9.55 -9.72 7.81
C ASP A 54 9.49 -8.40 7.07
N PHE A 55 9.69 -8.36 5.76
CA PHE A 55 9.88 -7.11 5.03
C PHE A 55 10.97 -6.21 5.66
N ALA A 56 11.89 -6.79 6.46
CA ALA A 56 12.96 -6.04 7.08
C ALA A 56 13.73 -5.24 6.01
N GLY A 57 13.54 -3.93 6.02
CA GLY A 57 14.07 -3.05 4.99
C GLY A 57 15.55 -2.75 5.20
N GLN A 58 16.37 -3.03 4.21
CA GLN A 58 17.73 -2.53 4.12
C GLN A 58 17.74 -1.18 3.39
N TYR A 59 18.20 -0.13 4.05
CA TYR A 59 18.39 1.17 3.41
C TYR A 59 19.52 1.12 2.36
N LEU A 60 19.21 1.52 1.12
CA LEU A 60 20.12 1.48 -0.01
C LEU A 60 20.67 2.85 -0.41
N GLY A 61 20.13 3.95 0.14
CA GLY A 61 20.56 5.32 -0.16
C GLY A 61 19.54 6.11 -0.97
N ASP A 62 20.04 7.05 -1.78
CA ASP A 62 19.25 7.94 -2.63
C ASP A 62 19.11 7.36 -4.05
N ALA A 63 17.89 7.02 -4.45
CA ALA A 63 17.62 6.53 -5.80
C ALA A 63 17.75 7.63 -6.87
N MET A 64 17.71 8.91 -6.47
CA MET A 64 17.80 10.06 -7.38
C MET A 64 18.77 11.12 -6.88
N PRO A 65 20.08 10.86 -6.87
CA PRO A 65 21.09 11.75 -6.25
C PRO A 65 21.28 13.08 -6.99
N THR A 66 20.72 13.25 -8.19
CA THR A 66 20.83 14.47 -8.99
C THR A 66 19.47 14.92 -9.47
N LEU A 67 19.11 16.16 -9.17
CA LEU A 67 17.89 16.80 -9.62
C LEU A 67 18.10 17.58 -10.94
N PRO A 68 17.05 17.77 -11.76
CA PRO A 68 17.13 18.64 -12.91
C PRO A 68 17.29 20.11 -12.50
N SER A 69 17.94 20.90 -13.34
CA SER A 69 18.36 22.27 -12.99
C SER A 69 17.23 23.28 -12.78
N TRP A 70 16.00 22.92 -13.14
CA TRP A 70 14.84 23.80 -13.01
C TRP A 70 14.14 23.72 -11.66
N THR A 71 14.46 22.70 -10.82
CA THR A 71 13.86 22.50 -9.51
C THR A 71 14.82 22.78 -8.35
N PHE A 72 14.40 22.47 -7.13
CA PHE A 72 15.11 22.76 -5.89
C PHE A 72 15.08 21.55 -4.93
N PRO A 73 16.18 21.20 -4.25
CA PRO A 73 16.26 20.05 -3.34
C PRO A 73 15.46 20.30 -2.04
N GLY A 74 15.01 19.20 -1.41
CA GLY A 74 14.32 19.20 -0.13
C GLY A 74 12.80 19.28 -0.22
N TYR A 75 12.23 18.96 -1.40
CA TYR A 75 10.78 18.95 -1.64
C TYR A 75 10.41 17.96 -2.74
N GLN A 76 11.03 16.79 -2.74
CA GLN A 76 10.76 15.70 -3.65
C GLN A 76 9.82 14.71 -2.95
N TRP A 77 8.52 14.76 -3.28
CA TRP A 77 7.48 14.06 -2.53
C TRP A 77 6.76 12.99 -3.36
N GLY A 78 6.20 12.00 -2.62
CA GLY A 78 5.28 10.99 -3.13
C GLY A 78 5.81 10.28 -4.38
N PRO A 79 6.93 9.55 -4.30
CA PRO A 79 7.47 8.84 -5.45
C PRO A 79 6.57 7.70 -5.89
N ALA A 80 6.54 7.41 -7.20
CA ALA A 80 5.97 6.21 -7.76
C ALA A 80 6.89 5.63 -8.84
N VAL A 81 7.14 4.33 -8.83
CA VAL A 81 8.07 3.71 -9.78
C VAL A 81 7.39 2.62 -10.60
N TRP A 82 7.47 2.74 -11.90
CA TRP A 82 6.98 1.75 -12.83
C TRP A 82 8.12 0.95 -13.47
N ALA A 83 8.07 -0.38 -13.33
CA ALA A 83 8.92 -1.29 -14.08
C ALA A 83 8.34 -1.47 -15.49
N ARG A 84 9.02 -0.94 -16.51
CA ARG A 84 8.58 -1.02 -17.87
C ARG A 84 8.85 -2.39 -18.51
N PRO A 85 8.08 -2.78 -19.55
CA PRO A 85 8.30 -4.04 -20.26
C PRO A 85 9.68 -4.15 -20.92
N ASP A 86 10.37 -3.03 -21.20
CA ASP A 86 11.71 -2.99 -21.78
C ASP A 86 12.84 -3.22 -20.75
N GLY A 87 12.48 -3.45 -19.47
CA GLY A 87 13.42 -3.69 -18.39
C GLY A 87 14.00 -2.45 -17.75
N THR A 88 13.52 -1.27 -18.13
CA THR A 88 13.89 0.00 -17.49
C THR A 88 12.78 0.46 -16.52
N TYR A 89 13.07 1.50 -15.74
CA TYR A 89 12.19 2.00 -14.69
C TYR A 89 11.90 3.48 -14.89
N VAL A 90 10.66 3.90 -14.67
CA VAL A 90 10.28 5.31 -14.65
C VAL A 90 9.86 5.66 -13.22
N LEU A 91 10.49 6.67 -12.65
CA LEU A 91 10.12 7.31 -11.39
C LEU A 91 9.28 8.55 -11.72
N TYR A 92 8.10 8.65 -11.12
CA TYR A 92 7.30 9.89 -11.05
C TYR A 92 7.42 10.43 -9.63
N TYR A 93 7.53 11.75 -9.49
CA TYR A 93 7.68 12.40 -8.19
C TYR A 93 7.19 13.83 -8.25
N ALA A 94 6.77 14.37 -7.11
CA ALA A 94 6.45 15.79 -7.00
C ALA A 94 7.72 16.59 -6.69
N THR A 95 7.82 17.77 -7.29
CA THR A 95 8.95 18.69 -7.06
C THR A 95 8.53 20.12 -7.39
N PRO A 96 9.15 21.16 -6.78
CA PRO A 96 8.85 22.54 -7.12
C PRO A 96 9.12 22.89 -8.59
N ASP A 97 8.24 23.66 -9.22
CA ASP A 97 8.35 24.04 -10.65
C ASP A 97 9.36 25.14 -10.94
N GLN A 98 10.00 25.68 -9.93
CA GLN A 98 11.11 26.65 -10.04
C GLN A 98 11.96 26.71 -8.78
N ALA A 99 13.24 26.94 -8.94
CA ALA A 99 14.15 27.20 -7.85
C ALA A 99 13.89 28.58 -7.22
N PRO A 100 14.05 28.75 -5.89
CA PRO A 100 14.04 30.07 -5.26
C PRO A 100 15.15 30.95 -5.84
N SER A 101 14.91 32.27 -5.84
CA SER A 101 15.95 33.19 -6.32
C SER A 101 17.24 33.09 -5.48
N SER A 102 18.38 33.27 -6.12
CA SER A 102 19.68 33.26 -5.44
C SER A 102 19.77 34.33 -4.32
N ALA A 103 19.03 35.42 -4.45
CA ALA A 103 18.91 36.46 -3.43
C ALA A 103 18.20 35.95 -2.17
N CYS A 104 17.11 35.19 -2.33
CA CYS A 104 16.38 34.60 -1.21
C CYS A 104 17.23 33.57 -0.46
N ILE A 105 17.96 32.73 -1.17
CA ILE A 105 18.86 31.74 -0.58
C ILE A 105 19.97 32.44 0.23
N ALA A 106 20.59 33.48 -0.34
CA ALA A 106 21.64 34.24 0.33
C ALA A 106 21.12 34.98 1.56
N ASP A 107 19.87 35.46 1.55
CA ASP A 107 19.25 36.12 2.69
C ASP A 107 18.94 35.14 3.82
N ALA A 108 18.44 33.95 3.52
CA ALA A 108 18.22 32.88 4.50
C ALA A 108 19.53 32.45 5.16
N GLN A 109 20.60 32.28 4.38
CA GLN A 109 21.93 31.95 4.88
C GLN A 109 22.52 33.04 5.79
N ARG A 110 22.36 34.34 5.43
CA ARG A 110 22.79 35.49 6.26
C ARG A 110 22.05 35.58 7.57
N ALA A 111 20.76 35.25 7.57
CA ALA A 111 19.91 35.31 8.75
C ALA A 111 20.04 34.11 9.68
N HIS A 112 20.87 33.14 9.35
CA HIS A 112 20.97 31.84 10.06
C HIS A 112 19.60 31.15 10.29
N VAL A 113 18.62 31.45 9.43
CA VAL A 113 17.31 30.79 9.44
C VAL A 113 17.32 29.69 8.41
N THR A 114 16.69 28.57 8.77
CA THR A 114 16.47 27.46 7.85
C THR A 114 15.74 27.97 6.60
N ALA A 115 15.95 27.31 5.47
CA ALA A 115 15.34 27.62 4.16
C ALA A 115 13.80 27.84 4.20
N GLY A 116 13.14 27.54 5.32
CA GLY A 116 11.72 27.69 5.53
C GLY A 116 11.15 29.12 5.34
N LEU A 117 11.95 30.19 5.64
CA LEU A 117 11.47 31.55 5.33
C LEU A 117 11.54 31.88 3.85
N CYS A 118 12.53 31.37 3.12
CA CYS A 118 12.57 31.42 1.68
C CYS A 118 11.41 30.62 1.07
N TYR A 119 11.09 29.48 1.65
CA TYR A 119 9.94 28.68 1.24
C TYR A 119 8.63 29.44 1.36
N LEU A 120 8.35 30.11 2.49
CA LEU A 120 7.12 30.88 2.68
C LEU A 120 6.97 32.05 1.70
N ALA A 121 8.07 32.71 1.33
CA ALA A 121 8.04 33.79 0.32
C ALA A 121 7.91 33.24 -1.10
N TRP A 122 8.60 32.16 -1.39
CA TRP A 122 8.68 31.50 -2.67
C TRP A 122 7.45 30.63 -2.96
N SER A 123 6.84 29.99 -1.96
CA SER A 123 5.64 29.16 -2.10
C SER A 123 4.42 29.88 -2.67
N LYS A 124 4.41 31.23 -2.61
CA LYS A 124 3.37 32.03 -3.26
C LYS A 124 3.50 32.04 -4.79
N GLU A 125 4.69 31.85 -5.31
CA GLU A 125 4.99 31.91 -6.76
C GLU A 125 5.25 30.54 -7.37
N SER A 126 5.90 29.64 -6.63
CA SER A 126 6.16 28.26 -7.01
C SER A 126 4.92 27.36 -6.81
N ARG A 127 4.91 26.24 -7.49
CA ARG A 127 3.95 25.14 -7.31
C ARG A 127 4.70 23.83 -7.26
N GLN A 128 4.22 22.91 -6.42
CA GLN A 128 4.59 21.51 -6.55
C GLN A 128 3.99 20.97 -7.84
N CYS A 129 4.81 20.33 -8.64
CA CYS A 129 4.41 19.77 -9.92
C CYS A 129 5.04 18.39 -10.08
N LEU A 130 4.45 17.54 -10.89
CA LEU A 130 5.02 16.22 -11.16
C LEU A 130 6.14 16.33 -12.18
N SER A 131 7.18 15.56 -11.97
CA SER A 131 8.23 15.28 -12.94
C SER A 131 8.43 13.76 -13.12
N ARG A 132 9.33 13.37 -13.99
CA ARG A 132 9.68 11.98 -14.26
C ARG A 132 11.16 11.80 -14.50
N ALA A 133 11.70 10.69 -14.04
CA ALA A 133 13.08 10.28 -14.25
C ALA A 133 13.16 8.81 -14.69
N VAL A 134 14.23 8.41 -15.36
CA VAL A 134 14.42 7.05 -15.90
C VAL A 134 15.70 6.44 -15.33
N ALA A 135 15.65 5.12 -15.06
CA ALA A 135 16.80 4.33 -14.65
C ALA A 135 16.81 2.96 -15.32
N SER A 136 17.98 2.32 -15.35
CA SER A 136 18.13 0.91 -15.76
C SER A 136 18.09 -0.08 -14.60
N SER A 137 17.99 0.43 -13.36
CA SER A 137 17.90 -0.37 -12.13
C SER A 137 16.77 0.17 -11.24
N PRO A 138 16.08 -0.67 -10.47
CA PRO A 138 15.09 -0.20 -9.49
C PRO A 138 15.72 0.68 -8.40
N THR A 139 17.01 0.53 -8.12
CA THR A 139 17.71 1.36 -7.13
C THR A 139 18.25 2.68 -7.71
N GLY A 140 17.95 2.97 -8.98
CA GLY A 140 18.51 4.13 -9.67
C GLY A 140 19.98 3.92 -10.17
N PRO A 141 20.77 4.98 -10.37
CA PRO A 141 20.31 6.36 -10.24
C PRO A 141 19.25 6.73 -11.29
N PHE A 142 18.14 7.29 -10.83
CA PHE A 142 17.15 7.87 -11.73
C PHE A 142 17.64 9.22 -12.26
N VAL A 143 17.52 9.44 -13.56
CA VAL A 143 17.94 10.65 -14.23
C VAL A 143 16.72 11.35 -14.84
N ASP A 144 16.47 12.57 -14.41
CA ASP A 144 15.49 13.48 -15.01
C ASP A 144 16.21 14.45 -15.93
N ASP A 145 16.06 14.26 -17.23
CA ASP A 145 16.64 15.10 -18.28
C ASP A 145 15.69 16.21 -18.78
N SER A 146 14.56 16.40 -18.10
CA SER A 146 13.56 17.39 -18.46
C SER A 146 14.03 18.82 -18.23
N THR A 147 13.43 19.75 -18.98
CA THR A 147 13.66 21.19 -18.84
C THR A 147 12.52 21.92 -18.12
N GLY A 148 11.56 21.18 -17.59
CA GLY A 148 10.40 21.68 -16.87
C GLY A 148 9.49 20.53 -16.43
N PRO A 149 8.43 20.82 -15.66
CA PRO A 149 7.56 19.80 -15.06
C PRO A 149 6.79 18.98 -16.12
N PHE A 150 6.47 17.75 -15.75
CA PHE A 150 5.70 16.80 -16.55
C PHE A 150 4.19 17.10 -16.51
N ILE A 151 3.63 17.28 -15.30
CA ILE A 151 2.23 17.69 -15.07
C ILE A 151 2.23 18.82 -14.06
N CYS A 152 1.68 19.99 -14.45
CA CYS A 152 1.66 21.16 -13.57
C CYS A 152 0.39 22.01 -13.76
N PRO A 153 -0.74 21.64 -13.18
CA PRO A 153 -1.99 22.40 -13.22
C PRO A 153 -1.94 23.59 -12.26
N ARG A 154 -1.14 24.62 -12.55
CA ARG A 154 -0.88 25.77 -11.66
C ARG A 154 -2.16 26.46 -11.16
N ARG A 155 -3.25 26.46 -11.97
CA ARG A 155 -4.55 27.04 -11.57
C ARG A 155 -5.27 26.23 -10.49
N GLN A 156 -4.86 24.97 -10.30
CA GLN A 156 -5.39 24.06 -9.26
C GLN A 156 -4.42 23.92 -8.06
N GLY A 157 -3.39 24.77 -7.99
CA GLY A 157 -2.36 24.75 -6.95
C GLY A 157 -1.13 23.91 -7.28
N GLY A 158 -1.12 23.19 -8.41
CA GLY A 158 -0.08 22.25 -8.76
C GLY A 158 -0.55 20.80 -8.69
N ALA A 159 0.39 19.85 -8.69
CA ALA A 159 0.12 18.42 -8.60
C ALA A 159 1.17 17.72 -7.73
N ILE A 160 0.72 16.79 -6.87
CA ILE A 160 1.56 15.94 -6.02
C ILE A 160 1.03 14.50 -5.96
N ASP A 161 1.72 13.63 -5.24
CA ASP A 161 1.33 12.26 -4.93
C ASP A 161 1.00 11.44 -6.19
N PRO A 162 1.94 11.32 -7.13
CA PRO A 162 1.72 10.42 -8.26
C PRO A 162 1.68 8.98 -7.79
N SER A 163 0.75 8.18 -8.31
CA SER A 163 0.74 6.72 -8.24
C SER A 163 0.52 6.17 -9.64
N VAL A 164 1.29 5.17 -10.04
CA VAL A 164 1.21 4.58 -11.37
C VAL A 164 0.37 3.30 -11.32
N PHE A 165 -0.63 3.22 -12.18
CA PHE A 165 -1.47 2.05 -12.36
C PHE A 165 -1.41 1.55 -13.79
N VAL A 166 -1.24 0.25 -13.98
CA VAL A 166 -1.28 -0.39 -15.30
C VAL A 166 -2.50 -1.29 -15.36
N SER A 167 -3.44 -0.95 -16.26
CA SER A 167 -4.65 -1.75 -16.44
C SER A 167 -4.34 -3.11 -17.09
N ALA A 168 -5.29 -4.05 -17.01
CA ALA A 168 -5.14 -5.42 -17.52
C ALA A 168 -4.81 -5.50 -19.02
N ASP A 169 -5.15 -4.47 -19.80
CA ASP A 169 -4.78 -4.35 -21.23
C ASP A 169 -3.38 -3.77 -21.48
N GLY A 170 -2.62 -3.49 -20.40
CA GLY A 170 -1.28 -2.92 -20.44
C GLY A 170 -1.23 -1.40 -20.59
N THR A 171 -2.36 -0.71 -20.51
CA THR A 171 -2.40 0.77 -20.60
C THR A 171 -1.95 1.38 -19.26
N PRO A 172 -0.87 2.19 -19.23
CA PRO A 172 -0.43 2.87 -18.02
C PRO A 172 -1.24 4.16 -17.78
N TYR A 173 -1.53 4.41 -16.52
CA TYR A 173 -2.19 5.62 -16.01
C TYR A 173 -1.36 6.20 -14.86
N LEU A 174 -1.40 7.51 -14.72
CA LEU A 174 -0.92 8.20 -13.54
C LEU A 174 -2.11 8.75 -12.76
N VAL A 175 -2.22 8.36 -11.51
CA VAL A 175 -3.21 8.90 -10.57
C VAL A 175 -2.49 9.92 -9.70
N TRP A 176 -3.07 11.10 -9.50
CA TRP A 176 -2.40 12.20 -8.82
C TRP A 176 -3.39 13.16 -8.13
N LYS A 177 -2.91 13.95 -7.20
CA LYS A 177 -3.68 14.97 -6.47
C LYS A 177 -3.39 16.36 -6.98
N SER A 178 -4.43 17.23 -7.08
CA SER A 178 -4.23 18.68 -7.21
C SER A 178 -3.82 19.29 -5.88
N ASP A 179 -2.74 20.08 -5.85
CA ASP A 179 -2.16 20.62 -4.62
C ASP A 179 -2.76 21.99 -4.22
N GLY A 180 -4.09 22.05 -4.18
CA GLY A 180 -4.85 23.28 -3.94
C GLY A 180 -4.89 23.75 -2.50
N ASN A 181 -4.73 22.85 -1.52
CA ASN A 181 -4.90 23.15 -0.09
C ASN A 181 -3.98 24.28 0.42
N GLY A 182 -2.71 24.30 -0.01
CA GLY A 182 -1.78 25.38 0.32
C GLY A 182 -2.16 26.77 -0.24
N TYR A 183 -3.14 26.82 -1.15
CA TYR A 183 -3.58 28.04 -1.85
C TYR A 183 -5.05 28.37 -1.60
N GLY A 184 -5.70 27.69 -0.64
CA GLY A 184 -7.12 27.88 -0.35
C GLY A 184 -8.06 27.39 -1.45
N LEU A 185 -7.58 26.48 -2.29
CA LEU A 185 -8.34 25.82 -3.35
C LEU A 185 -8.74 24.40 -2.91
N PRO A 186 -9.85 23.85 -3.42
CA PRO A 186 -10.22 22.47 -3.13
C PRO A 186 -9.21 21.49 -3.74
N THR A 187 -8.97 20.37 -3.04
CA THR A 187 -8.19 19.27 -3.56
C THR A 187 -9.08 18.26 -4.28
N ALA A 188 -8.50 17.58 -5.24
CA ALA A 188 -9.15 16.48 -5.94
C ALA A 188 -8.10 15.50 -6.46
N ILE A 189 -8.51 14.25 -6.63
CA ILE A 189 -7.72 13.18 -7.25
C ILE A 189 -8.13 13.04 -8.71
N TYR A 190 -7.14 12.89 -9.55
CA TYR A 190 -7.27 12.74 -11.00
C TYR A 190 -6.60 11.46 -11.48
N SER A 191 -7.10 10.90 -12.56
CA SER A 191 -6.41 9.90 -13.38
C SER A 191 -6.07 10.51 -14.74
N GLU A 192 -4.93 10.14 -15.31
CA GLU A 192 -4.47 10.61 -16.59
C GLU A 192 -3.73 9.48 -17.33
N ARG A 193 -4.19 9.17 -18.54
CA ARG A 193 -3.57 8.10 -19.32
C ARG A 193 -2.20 8.54 -19.82
N LEU A 194 -1.23 7.63 -19.73
CA LEU A 194 0.12 7.81 -20.24
C LEU A 194 0.31 7.15 -21.62
N THR A 195 1.36 7.56 -22.32
CA THR A 195 1.90 6.80 -23.45
C THR A 195 2.40 5.44 -23.01
N SER A 196 2.50 4.47 -23.91
CA SER A 196 2.91 3.10 -23.59
C SER A 196 4.30 2.97 -22.96
N ASP A 197 5.14 3.99 -23.12
CA ASP A 197 6.45 4.11 -22.47
C ASP A 197 6.42 4.91 -21.16
N GLY A 198 5.28 5.48 -20.79
CA GLY A 198 5.10 6.28 -19.57
C GLY A 198 5.78 7.66 -19.59
N LEU A 199 6.36 8.07 -20.71
CA LEU A 199 7.18 9.28 -20.76
C LEU A 199 6.39 10.54 -21.19
N ALA A 200 5.12 10.37 -21.58
CA ALA A 200 4.23 11.48 -21.91
C ALA A 200 2.78 11.16 -21.50
N VAL A 201 1.98 12.21 -21.28
CA VAL A 201 0.54 12.08 -21.12
C VAL A 201 -0.11 11.80 -22.49
N ALA A 202 -1.12 10.93 -22.50
CA ALA A 202 -1.80 10.47 -23.72
C ALA A 202 -3.30 10.82 -23.73
N GLY A 203 -3.76 11.63 -22.81
CA GLY A 203 -5.17 12.06 -22.72
C GLY A 203 -5.34 13.21 -21.73
N PRO A 204 -6.55 13.75 -21.61
CA PRO A 204 -6.84 14.76 -20.59
C PRO A 204 -6.95 14.12 -19.20
N PRO A 205 -6.71 14.88 -18.12
CA PRO A 205 -6.98 14.41 -16.76
C PRO A 205 -8.48 14.23 -16.51
N HIS A 206 -8.84 13.13 -15.84
CA HIS A 206 -10.20 12.81 -15.40
C HIS A 206 -10.29 12.93 -13.88
N ARG A 207 -11.20 13.78 -13.39
CA ARG A 207 -11.42 13.94 -11.96
C ARG A 207 -12.14 12.72 -11.40
N LEU A 208 -11.54 12.04 -10.43
CA LEU A 208 -12.08 10.85 -9.79
C LEU A 208 -12.93 11.20 -8.56
N ILE A 209 -12.32 11.85 -7.57
CA ILE A 209 -12.97 12.26 -6.31
C ILE A 209 -12.48 13.65 -5.85
N GLY A 210 -13.15 14.19 -4.86
CA GLY A 210 -12.74 15.31 -4.01
C GLY A 210 -13.24 15.08 -2.59
N ALA A 211 -12.88 15.92 -1.64
CA ALA A 211 -13.38 15.85 -0.28
C ALA A 211 -14.90 16.11 -0.26
N THR A 212 -15.65 15.19 0.33
CA THR A 212 -17.12 15.24 0.41
C THR A 212 -17.68 14.74 1.75
N GLN A 213 -16.82 14.13 2.59
CA GLN A 213 -17.20 13.56 3.87
C GLN A 213 -16.56 14.36 5.03
N PRO A 214 -17.24 14.49 6.18
CA PRO A 214 -16.73 15.32 7.30
C PRO A 214 -15.35 14.89 7.82
N TRP A 215 -15.07 13.59 7.87
CA TRP A 215 -13.80 13.05 8.36
C TRP A 215 -12.60 13.41 7.45
N GLU A 216 -12.86 13.78 6.20
CA GLU A 216 -11.81 14.11 5.23
C GLU A 216 -11.18 15.49 5.46
N GLY A 217 -11.70 16.31 6.36
CA GLY A 217 -11.13 17.62 6.70
C GLY A 217 -11.00 18.59 5.52
N ASN A 218 -11.81 18.43 4.46
CA ASN A 218 -11.75 19.14 3.17
C ASN A 218 -10.49 18.85 2.33
N LEU A 219 -9.76 17.79 2.62
CA LEU A 219 -8.54 17.38 1.95
C LEU A 219 -8.63 15.92 1.51
N VAL A 220 -8.27 15.62 0.27
CA VAL A 220 -7.99 14.25 -0.23
C VAL A 220 -6.66 14.28 -0.98
N GLU A 221 -5.83 13.24 -0.76
CA GLU A 221 -4.48 13.12 -1.33
C GLU A 221 -4.00 11.67 -1.35
N GLY A 222 -2.72 11.42 -1.65
CA GLY A 222 -2.08 10.10 -1.60
C GLY A 222 -2.87 9.02 -2.35
N PRO A 223 -3.24 9.19 -3.63
CA PRO A 223 -4.05 8.19 -4.33
C PRO A 223 -3.25 6.95 -4.67
N SER A 224 -3.90 5.78 -4.61
CA SER A 224 -3.41 4.53 -5.19
C SER A 224 -4.58 3.74 -5.77
N MET A 225 -4.39 3.09 -6.93
CA MET A 225 -5.44 2.34 -7.63
C MET A 225 -5.12 0.84 -7.61
N VAL A 226 -6.13 0.03 -7.25
CA VAL A 226 -6.06 -1.43 -7.28
C VAL A 226 -7.20 -1.99 -8.12
N GLU A 227 -6.93 -2.98 -8.96
CA GLU A 227 -7.95 -3.78 -9.63
C GLU A 227 -8.14 -5.09 -8.87
N ALA A 228 -9.31 -5.27 -8.24
CA ALA A 228 -9.63 -6.49 -7.51
C ALA A 228 -11.14 -6.80 -7.59
N GLY A 229 -11.48 -8.10 -7.64
CA GLY A 229 -12.87 -8.54 -7.71
C GLY A 229 -13.65 -8.02 -8.92
N GLY A 230 -12.97 -7.71 -10.03
CA GLY A 230 -13.58 -7.13 -11.24
C GLY A 230 -14.03 -5.68 -11.07
N ALA A 231 -13.43 -4.94 -10.15
CA ALA A 231 -13.67 -3.52 -9.91
C ALA A 231 -12.34 -2.78 -9.72
N TYR A 232 -12.34 -1.47 -9.98
CA TYR A 232 -11.24 -0.58 -9.67
C TYR A 232 -11.50 0.08 -8.31
N TRP A 233 -10.53 0.01 -7.42
CA TRP A 233 -10.58 0.56 -6.08
C TRP A 233 -9.53 1.65 -5.97
N LEU A 234 -9.97 2.88 -5.78
CA LEU A 234 -9.14 4.03 -5.49
C LEU A 234 -9.02 4.18 -3.98
N PHE A 235 -7.85 3.93 -3.45
CA PHE A 235 -7.52 4.30 -2.07
C PHE A 235 -6.95 5.71 -2.06
N TYR A 236 -7.19 6.43 -0.98
CA TYR A 236 -6.73 7.82 -0.82
C TYR A 236 -6.55 8.14 0.66
N SER A 237 -5.65 9.04 0.93
CA SER A 237 -5.50 9.63 2.26
C SER A 237 -6.34 10.90 2.37
N ALA A 238 -6.74 11.26 3.58
CA ALA A 238 -7.55 12.44 3.82
C ALA A 238 -7.28 13.04 5.19
N ASN A 239 -7.66 14.32 5.37
CA ASN A 239 -7.36 15.18 6.51
C ASN A 239 -5.90 15.69 6.50
N ASP A 240 -5.44 16.33 7.57
CA ASP A 240 -4.08 16.88 7.66
C ASP A 240 -3.07 15.80 8.07
N TRP A 241 -2.04 15.61 7.23
CA TRP A 241 -1.03 14.56 7.39
C TRP A 241 -0.21 14.65 8.69
N ASP A 242 -0.10 15.85 9.28
CA ASP A 242 0.64 16.10 10.52
C ASP A 242 -0.25 16.00 11.78
N THR A 243 -1.43 15.41 11.65
CA THR A 243 -2.38 15.19 12.74
C THR A 243 -2.76 13.71 12.92
N PRO A 244 -3.21 13.31 14.12
CA PRO A 244 -3.77 11.97 14.34
C PRO A 244 -5.07 11.70 13.57
N ASN A 245 -5.65 12.71 12.91
CA ASN A 245 -6.88 12.58 12.13
C ASN A 245 -6.62 12.16 10.66
N TYR A 246 -5.37 12.12 10.22
CA TYR A 246 -5.03 11.58 8.92
C TYR A 246 -5.49 10.15 8.83
N ALA A 247 -6.08 9.76 7.70
CA ALA A 247 -6.71 8.46 7.58
C ALA A 247 -6.84 8.03 6.13
N ILE A 248 -6.95 6.72 5.89
CA ILE A 248 -7.08 6.11 4.57
C ILE A 248 -8.55 5.84 4.29
N GLY A 249 -9.03 6.34 3.15
CA GLY A 249 -10.34 6.05 2.61
C GLY A 249 -10.29 5.23 1.33
N VAL A 250 -11.47 4.80 0.87
CA VAL A 250 -11.61 4.03 -0.36
C VAL A 250 -12.79 4.52 -1.20
N ALA A 251 -12.62 4.50 -2.52
CA ALA A 251 -13.70 4.71 -3.48
C ALA A 251 -13.69 3.60 -4.54
N ARG A 252 -14.86 3.18 -4.97
CA ARG A 252 -15.05 2.22 -6.05
C ARG A 252 -15.24 2.98 -7.35
N CYS A 253 -14.41 2.70 -8.34
CA CYS A 253 -14.44 3.32 -9.65
C CYS A 253 -15.03 2.35 -10.69
N ARG A 254 -15.77 2.90 -11.65
CA ARG A 254 -16.34 2.13 -12.73
C ARG A 254 -15.30 1.77 -13.80
N THR A 255 -14.39 2.69 -14.05
CA THR A 255 -13.20 2.53 -14.88
C THR A 255 -12.05 3.24 -14.21
N VAL A 256 -10.82 3.13 -14.69
CA VAL A 256 -9.66 3.89 -14.21
C VAL A 256 -9.90 5.40 -14.27
N ASP A 257 -10.67 5.86 -15.26
CA ASP A 257 -11.05 7.27 -15.43
C ASP A 257 -12.36 7.65 -14.72
N GLY A 258 -12.87 6.77 -13.84
CA GLY A 258 -14.10 6.99 -13.07
C GLY A 258 -15.38 6.62 -13.82
N PRO A 259 -16.53 7.12 -13.38
CA PRO A 259 -16.74 7.82 -12.12
C PRO A 259 -16.49 6.93 -10.89
N CYS A 260 -16.03 7.53 -9.80
CA CYS A 260 -15.79 6.83 -8.54
C CYS A 260 -16.83 7.24 -7.47
N GLN A 261 -17.17 6.29 -6.60
CA GLN A 261 -18.11 6.49 -5.50
C GLN A 261 -17.48 5.94 -4.21
N LYS A 262 -17.62 6.68 -3.12
CA LYS A 262 -17.16 6.28 -1.79
C LYS A 262 -18.21 5.37 -1.15
N PRO A 263 -17.93 4.08 -0.93
CA PRO A 263 -18.89 3.14 -0.35
C PRO A 263 -19.03 3.28 1.17
N LEU A 264 -18.03 3.88 1.84
CA LEU A 264 -17.99 4.11 3.28
C LEU A 264 -18.20 5.60 3.59
N ASP A 265 -18.82 5.89 4.74
CA ASP A 265 -18.97 7.24 5.32
C ASP A 265 -17.91 7.54 6.40
N HIS A 266 -16.96 6.64 6.58
CA HIS A 266 -15.87 6.66 7.52
C HIS A 266 -14.59 6.15 6.84
N PRO A 267 -13.39 6.37 7.44
CA PRO A 267 -12.16 5.85 6.88
C PRO A 267 -12.08 4.31 6.95
N LEU A 268 -11.35 3.71 6.01
CA LEU A 268 -10.99 2.31 6.04
C LEU A 268 -9.97 2.03 7.15
N LEU A 269 -8.93 2.88 7.24
CA LEU A 269 -7.89 2.83 8.27
C LEU A 269 -7.70 4.22 8.89
N SER A 270 -7.60 4.27 10.21
CA SER A 270 -7.44 5.51 10.99
C SER A 270 -6.77 5.18 12.33
N THR A 271 -6.28 6.18 13.04
CA THR A 271 -5.74 6.04 14.42
C THR A 271 -6.62 5.19 15.35
N THR A 272 -7.93 5.16 15.13
CA THR A 272 -8.86 4.48 16.06
C THR A 272 -9.07 3.00 15.76
N ASN A 273 -8.74 2.55 14.55
CA ASN A 273 -8.90 1.16 14.11
C ASN A 273 -7.63 0.58 13.50
N ASP A 274 -6.49 1.23 13.71
CA ASP A 274 -5.18 0.76 13.27
C ASP A 274 -4.66 -0.35 14.19
N PRO A 275 -4.38 -1.55 13.65
CA PRO A 275 -3.82 -2.65 14.45
C PRO A 275 -2.41 -2.35 14.97
N ALA A 276 -1.65 -1.52 14.26
CA ALA A 276 -0.31 -1.09 14.64
C ALA A 276 -0.30 -0.07 15.78
N ASN A 277 -1.47 0.46 16.14
CA ASN A 277 -1.59 1.55 17.12
C ASN A 277 -0.72 2.77 16.76
N ASP A 278 -0.46 2.98 15.48
CA ASP A 278 0.14 4.22 15.00
C ASP A 278 -0.90 5.37 14.95
N GLN A 279 -0.44 6.57 14.62
CA GLN A 279 -1.32 7.73 14.52
C GLN A 279 -1.24 8.32 13.12
N GLY A 280 -2.40 8.70 12.59
CA GLY A 280 -2.50 9.33 11.29
C GLY A 280 -1.95 8.46 10.16
N PRO A 281 -2.44 7.21 9.97
CA PRO A 281 -2.02 6.37 8.87
C PRO A 281 -2.40 6.97 7.52
N GLY A 282 -1.48 6.91 6.53
CA GLY A 282 -1.72 7.40 5.19
C GLY A 282 -0.56 7.21 4.22
N GLY A 283 -0.66 7.84 3.03
CA GLY A 283 0.33 7.70 1.96
C GLY A 283 0.46 6.25 1.48
N GLN A 284 -0.67 5.54 1.40
CA GLN A 284 -0.71 4.11 1.12
C GLN A 284 -0.42 3.78 -0.34
N GLU A 285 0.24 2.64 -0.56
CA GLU A 285 0.43 2.01 -1.86
C GLU A 285 0.31 0.49 -1.74
N PHE A 286 0.09 -0.19 -2.86
CA PHE A 286 -0.24 -1.60 -2.88
C PHE A 286 0.72 -2.41 -3.74
N LEU A 287 0.98 -3.64 -3.31
CA LEU A 287 1.73 -4.63 -4.08
C LEU A 287 1.09 -6.01 -3.96
N ASP A 288 1.17 -6.79 -5.04
CA ASP A 288 0.84 -8.20 -5.01
C ASP A 288 2.13 -9.00 -4.75
N VAL A 289 2.12 -9.80 -3.70
CA VAL A 289 3.18 -10.76 -3.41
C VAL A 289 2.53 -12.08 -3.03
N GLY A 290 2.80 -13.11 -3.81
CA GLY A 290 2.27 -14.44 -3.58
C GLY A 290 0.75 -14.58 -3.76
N GLY A 291 0.10 -13.64 -4.46
CA GLY A 291 -1.36 -13.58 -4.64
C GLY A 291 -2.08 -12.91 -3.49
N PHE A 292 -1.36 -12.25 -2.60
CA PHE A 292 -1.89 -11.41 -1.53
C PHE A 292 -1.66 -9.94 -1.84
N VAL A 293 -2.66 -9.11 -1.55
CA VAL A 293 -2.55 -7.65 -1.70
C VAL A 293 -2.06 -7.05 -0.39
N TRP A 294 -0.84 -6.56 -0.41
CA TRP A 294 -0.21 -5.88 0.70
C TRP A 294 -0.33 -4.37 0.52
N MET A 295 -0.67 -3.68 1.57
CA MET A 295 -0.69 -2.22 1.65
C MET A 295 0.52 -1.76 2.46
N VAL A 296 1.41 -1.00 1.84
CA VAL A 296 2.43 -0.24 2.58
C VAL A 296 1.86 1.14 2.87
N HIS A 297 2.09 1.68 4.05
CA HIS A 297 1.67 3.01 4.43
C HIS A 297 2.62 3.62 5.46
N HIS A 298 2.52 4.90 5.69
CA HIS A 298 3.20 5.51 6.83
C HIS A 298 2.22 5.79 7.98
N GLY A 299 2.79 5.94 9.18
CA GLY A 299 2.07 6.39 10.37
C GLY A 299 3.04 6.96 11.41
N TRP A 300 2.53 7.81 12.29
CA TRP A 300 3.31 8.42 13.37
C TRP A 300 3.29 7.51 14.60
N LEU A 301 4.38 7.48 15.35
CA LEU A 301 4.32 6.93 16.69
C LEU A 301 3.34 7.71 17.57
N PRO A 302 2.69 7.06 18.57
CA PRO A 302 1.77 7.70 19.49
C PRO A 302 2.34 8.98 20.12
N GLY A 303 1.61 10.11 19.97
CA GLY A 303 2.00 11.41 20.48
C GLY A 303 3.07 12.14 19.65
N GLN A 304 3.46 11.64 18.49
CA GLN A 304 4.48 12.27 17.64
C GLN A 304 3.92 12.98 16.40
N ALA A 305 2.65 12.82 16.08
CA ALA A 305 2.04 13.47 14.92
C ALA A 305 2.25 14.99 14.96
N GLY A 306 2.81 15.56 13.88
CA GLY A 306 3.11 16.99 13.73
C GLY A 306 4.16 17.54 14.68
N THR A 307 4.87 16.71 15.45
CA THR A 307 5.93 17.22 16.33
C THR A 307 7.25 17.40 15.57
N PRO A 308 8.12 18.36 15.97
CA PRO A 308 9.37 18.64 15.25
C PRO A 308 10.35 17.47 15.13
N ASN A 309 10.25 16.49 16.02
CA ASN A 309 11.08 15.29 16.04
C ASN A 309 10.29 14.02 15.71
N GLY A 310 9.05 14.17 15.32
CA GLY A 310 8.20 13.06 14.89
C GLY A 310 8.75 12.44 13.60
N GLN A 311 8.54 11.14 13.46
CA GLN A 311 8.91 10.38 12.29
C GLN A 311 7.70 9.60 11.80
N ARG A 312 7.44 9.66 10.50
CA ARG A 312 6.48 8.79 9.83
C ARG A 312 7.17 7.47 9.53
N ARG A 313 6.77 6.43 10.22
CA ARG A 313 7.36 5.10 10.06
C ARG A 313 6.64 4.31 8.97
N LEU A 314 7.32 3.33 8.39
CA LEU A 314 6.77 2.46 7.36
C LEU A 314 6.12 1.23 8.00
N TYR A 315 4.87 0.99 7.62
CA TYR A 315 4.05 -0.15 8.04
C TYR A 315 3.56 -0.96 6.84
N VAL A 316 3.15 -2.18 7.09
CA VAL A 316 2.58 -3.08 6.08
C VAL A 316 1.35 -3.76 6.65
N ASP A 317 0.26 -3.71 5.91
CA ASP A 317 -0.98 -4.40 6.21
C ASP A 317 -1.42 -5.32 5.07
N LEU A 318 -2.19 -6.34 5.42
CA LEU A 318 -2.83 -7.20 4.44
C LEU A 318 -4.23 -6.68 4.15
N VAL A 319 -4.60 -6.60 2.86
CA VAL A 319 -5.93 -6.14 2.43
C VAL A 319 -6.68 -7.28 1.74
N ALA A 320 -7.85 -7.61 2.26
CA ALA A 320 -8.78 -8.54 1.65
C ALA A 320 -9.87 -7.80 0.86
N PHE A 321 -10.32 -8.39 -0.25
CA PHE A 321 -11.39 -7.86 -1.10
C PHE A 321 -12.62 -8.77 -1.06
N ASP A 322 -13.13 -9.03 0.14
CA ASP A 322 -14.18 -10.00 0.45
C ASP A 322 -15.48 -9.37 0.97
N GLY A 323 -15.49 -8.08 1.21
CA GLY A 323 -16.67 -7.32 1.62
C GLY A 323 -17.80 -7.32 0.56
N PRO A 324 -18.94 -6.70 0.84
CA PRO A 324 -20.04 -6.57 -0.11
C PRO A 324 -19.55 -6.00 -1.45
N HIS A 325 -19.84 -6.71 -2.55
CA HIS A 325 -19.35 -6.35 -3.90
C HIS A 325 -17.83 -6.31 -4.07
N GLY A 326 -17.06 -7.10 -3.29
CA GLY A 326 -15.60 -7.11 -3.31
C GLY A 326 -14.98 -5.90 -2.61
N GLN A 327 -15.71 -5.27 -1.68
CA GLN A 327 -15.22 -4.11 -0.94
C GLN A 327 -13.97 -4.48 -0.14
N PRO A 328 -12.90 -3.65 -0.17
CA PRO A 328 -11.70 -3.91 0.60
C PRO A 328 -11.96 -3.79 2.10
N ALA A 329 -11.29 -4.63 2.86
CA ALA A 329 -11.21 -4.59 4.31
C ALA A 329 -9.77 -4.89 4.72
N LEU A 330 -9.32 -4.31 5.83
CA LEU A 330 -8.07 -4.73 6.44
C LEU A 330 -8.25 -6.16 6.93
N ALA A 331 -7.33 -7.03 6.57
CA ALA A 331 -7.31 -8.39 7.06
C ALA A 331 -6.83 -8.46 8.54
N ALA A 332 -6.65 -7.31 9.17
CA ALA A 332 -6.19 -7.18 10.53
C ALA A 332 -7.16 -7.82 11.54
N GLY A 333 -6.62 -8.60 12.42
CA GLY A 333 -7.28 -9.17 13.59
C GLY A 333 -7.92 -10.53 13.39
N SER A 334 -8.81 -10.74 12.41
CA SER A 334 -9.50 -12.04 12.30
C SER A 334 -8.81 -13.02 11.36
N LEU A 335 -8.39 -12.61 10.17
CA LEU A 335 -7.77 -13.51 9.19
C LEU A 335 -6.30 -13.74 9.51
N ALA A 336 -5.55 -12.67 9.82
CA ALA A 336 -4.16 -12.81 10.22
C ALA A 336 -4.03 -13.52 11.58
N ALA A 337 -4.90 -13.23 12.54
CA ALA A 337 -4.96 -13.97 13.81
C ALA A 337 -5.37 -15.44 13.61
N ALA A 338 -6.35 -15.72 12.74
CA ALA A 338 -6.74 -17.10 12.43
C ALA A 338 -5.61 -17.87 11.73
N LEU A 339 -4.87 -17.24 10.82
CA LEU A 339 -3.68 -17.84 10.19
C LEU A 339 -2.54 -18.04 11.19
N ALA A 340 -2.33 -17.08 12.11
CA ALA A 340 -1.33 -17.20 13.17
C ALA A 340 -1.70 -18.32 14.16
N ASP A 341 -2.96 -18.40 14.60
CA ASP A 341 -3.44 -19.47 15.49
C ASP A 341 -3.25 -20.86 14.85
N VAL A 342 -3.48 -20.99 13.55
CA VAL A 342 -3.21 -22.23 12.81
C VAL A 342 -1.70 -22.52 12.71
N ILE A 343 -0.88 -21.48 12.47
CA ILE A 343 0.58 -21.63 12.38
C ILE A 343 1.19 -21.96 13.75
N ASP A 344 0.74 -21.29 14.82
CA ASP A 344 1.27 -21.47 16.17
C ASP A 344 0.68 -22.67 16.92
N GLY A 345 -0.42 -23.23 16.45
CA GLY A 345 -1.10 -24.36 17.08
C GLY A 345 -1.77 -23.97 18.40
N ALA A 346 -2.13 -22.70 18.55
CA ALA A 346 -2.87 -22.20 19.70
C ALA A 346 -4.30 -22.76 19.71
N THR A 347 -4.75 -23.25 20.84
CA THR A 347 -6.17 -23.58 21.08
C THR A 347 -6.85 -22.35 21.62
N VAL A 348 -7.89 -21.87 20.96
CA VAL A 348 -8.67 -20.72 21.44
C VAL A 348 -9.43 -21.13 22.72
N PRO A 349 -9.25 -20.45 23.84
CA PRO A 349 -9.97 -20.76 25.07
C PRO A 349 -11.48 -20.60 24.89
N GLY A 350 -12.25 -21.66 25.13
CA GLY A 350 -13.72 -21.65 25.09
C GLY A 350 -14.33 -22.23 23.82
N GLN A 351 -13.56 -22.87 22.96
CA GLN A 351 -14.07 -23.53 21.75
C GLN A 351 -14.91 -24.77 22.03
N PRO A 352 -15.88 -25.11 21.13
CA PRO A 352 -16.63 -26.35 21.18
C PRO A 352 -15.70 -27.57 21.19
N THR A 353 -16.03 -28.58 21.99
CA THR A 353 -15.25 -29.81 22.06
C THR A 353 -15.51 -30.78 20.89
N ASN A 354 -16.48 -30.46 20.03
CA ASN A 354 -16.83 -31.21 18.85
C ASN A 354 -16.17 -30.63 17.60
N PRO A 355 -15.23 -31.33 16.93
CA PRO A 355 -14.48 -30.80 15.80
C PRO A 355 -15.32 -30.19 14.66
N PRO A 356 -16.46 -30.79 14.22
CA PRO A 356 -17.30 -30.15 13.19
C PRO A 356 -17.89 -28.83 13.62
N ASP A 357 -18.33 -28.70 14.89
CA ASP A 357 -18.92 -27.45 15.39
C ASP A 357 -17.84 -26.37 15.54
N ALA A 358 -16.66 -26.73 16.04
CA ALA A 358 -15.51 -25.83 16.12
C ALA A 358 -15.12 -25.30 14.72
N TYR A 359 -15.05 -26.15 13.71
CA TYR A 359 -14.78 -25.78 12.33
C TYR A 359 -15.83 -24.79 11.79
N LEU A 360 -17.12 -25.08 12.01
CA LEU A 360 -18.20 -24.19 11.56
C LEU A 360 -18.16 -22.82 12.25
N ASP A 361 -17.96 -22.82 13.56
CA ASP A 361 -17.89 -21.58 14.34
C ASP A 361 -16.71 -20.70 13.90
N GLU A 362 -15.54 -21.29 13.67
CA GLU A 362 -14.35 -20.57 13.20
C GLU A 362 -14.55 -20.00 11.80
N VAL A 363 -15.09 -20.77 10.86
CA VAL A 363 -15.34 -20.27 9.49
C VAL A 363 -16.41 -19.18 9.50
N HIS A 364 -17.50 -19.33 10.26
CA HIS A 364 -18.56 -18.33 10.36
C HIS A 364 -18.10 -17.03 11.06
N ALA A 365 -17.19 -17.14 12.01
CA ALA A 365 -16.59 -15.98 12.68
C ALA A 365 -15.52 -15.28 11.83
N SER A 366 -15.03 -15.93 10.77
CA SER A 366 -13.96 -15.39 9.93
C SER A 366 -14.46 -14.28 8.98
N ALA A 367 -13.57 -13.44 8.52
CA ALA A 367 -13.83 -12.47 7.45
C ALA A 367 -13.90 -13.11 6.04
N SER A 368 -13.77 -14.43 5.95
CA SER A 368 -13.77 -15.16 4.68
C SER A 368 -15.13 -15.07 3.94
N PRO A 369 -15.14 -15.02 2.60
CA PRO A 369 -16.36 -15.13 1.79
C PRO A 369 -17.17 -16.39 2.10
N TYR A 370 -16.54 -17.40 2.67
CA TYR A 370 -17.19 -18.65 3.09
C TYR A 370 -17.97 -18.51 4.41
N ALA A 371 -17.75 -17.46 5.20
CA ALA A 371 -18.44 -17.23 6.48
C ALA A 371 -19.99 -17.20 6.36
N LYS A 372 -20.51 -16.88 5.19
CA LYS A 372 -21.96 -16.83 4.88
C LYS A 372 -22.51 -18.10 4.22
N GLN A 373 -21.68 -19.11 4.03
CA GLN A 373 -22.09 -20.40 3.47
C GLN A 373 -22.93 -21.19 4.50
N SER A 374 -23.76 -22.13 4.03
CA SER A 374 -24.47 -23.00 4.95
C SER A 374 -23.54 -24.03 5.58
N ASP A 375 -23.82 -24.46 6.84
CA ASP A 375 -23.06 -25.48 7.56
C ASP A 375 -22.84 -26.73 6.74
N ARG A 376 -23.85 -27.17 5.99
CA ARG A 376 -23.74 -28.33 5.09
C ARG A 376 -22.69 -28.11 3.99
N ALA A 377 -22.64 -26.90 3.41
CA ALA A 377 -21.66 -26.58 2.37
C ALA A 377 -20.25 -26.49 2.94
N LEU A 378 -20.11 -25.89 4.13
CA LEU A 378 -18.84 -25.78 4.85
C LEU A 378 -18.31 -27.14 5.28
N LEU A 379 -19.13 -27.98 5.89
CA LEU A 379 -18.72 -29.35 6.26
C LEU A 379 -18.34 -30.20 5.05
N ALA A 380 -19.05 -30.06 3.92
CA ALA A 380 -18.68 -30.73 2.69
C ALA A 380 -17.33 -30.25 2.15
N LEU A 381 -17.04 -28.96 2.25
CA LEU A 381 -15.75 -28.36 1.89
C LEU A 381 -14.63 -28.89 2.82
N GLY A 382 -14.84 -28.85 4.13
CA GLY A 382 -13.88 -29.34 5.11
C GLY A 382 -13.55 -30.83 4.95
N HIS A 383 -14.58 -31.67 4.81
CA HIS A 383 -14.37 -33.11 4.55
C HIS A 383 -13.72 -33.38 3.20
N SER A 384 -14.06 -32.62 2.15
CA SER A 384 -13.40 -32.72 0.85
C SER A 384 -11.92 -32.38 0.94
N THR A 385 -11.57 -31.35 1.71
CA THR A 385 -10.20 -30.97 1.99
C THR A 385 -9.44 -32.11 2.67
N CYS A 386 -9.97 -32.62 3.77
CA CYS A 386 -9.36 -33.75 4.50
C CYS A 386 -9.21 -35.02 3.65
N THR A 387 -10.23 -35.33 2.82
CA THR A 387 -10.18 -36.47 1.91
C THR A 387 -9.10 -36.34 0.84
N SER A 388 -8.96 -35.13 0.29
CA SER A 388 -7.94 -34.80 -0.70
C SER A 388 -6.53 -34.95 -0.11
N LEU A 389 -6.33 -34.50 1.13
CA LEU A 389 -5.07 -34.64 1.85
C LEU A 389 -4.78 -36.13 2.23
N GLY A 390 -5.81 -36.87 2.62
CA GLY A 390 -5.68 -38.31 2.98
C GLY A 390 -5.34 -39.25 1.82
N GLY A 391 -5.51 -38.80 0.59
CA GLY A 391 -5.10 -39.53 -0.61
C GLY A 391 -3.62 -39.38 -0.96
N SER A 392 -2.85 -38.54 -0.26
CA SER A 392 -1.43 -38.33 -0.50
C SER A 392 -0.59 -39.42 0.19
N GLN A 393 0.38 -39.99 -0.54
CA GLN A 393 1.27 -41.00 -0.01
C GLN A 393 2.59 -40.47 0.54
N THR A 394 2.91 -39.20 0.25
CA THR A 394 4.12 -38.50 0.71
C THR A 394 3.79 -37.07 1.19
N ALA A 395 4.64 -36.52 2.04
CA ALA A 395 4.52 -35.15 2.48
C ALA A 395 4.49 -34.16 1.28
N ALA A 396 5.34 -34.39 0.28
CA ALA A 396 5.42 -33.58 -0.93
C ALA A 396 4.16 -33.64 -1.83
N GLU A 397 3.42 -34.75 -1.79
CA GLU A 397 2.11 -34.89 -2.48
C GLU A 397 1.02 -34.18 -1.70
N GLY A 398 1.08 -34.22 -0.36
CA GLY A 398 0.20 -33.46 0.53
C GLY A 398 0.35 -31.97 0.33
N GLU A 399 1.58 -31.48 0.28
CA GLU A 399 1.94 -30.08 -0.03
C GLU A 399 1.34 -29.63 -1.36
N LYS A 400 1.52 -30.39 -2.45
CA LYS A 400 0.94 -30.05 -3.76
C LYS A 400 -0.59 -30.02 -3.77
N LEU A 401 -1.23 -30.84 -2.96
CA LEU A 401 -2.70 -30.88 -2.85
C LEU A 401 -3.21 -29.69 -2.05
N VAL A 402 -2.55 -29.28 -0.97
CA VAL A 402 -2.86 -28.07 -0.20
C VAL A 402 -2.63 -26.83 -1.09
N ASP A 403 -1.46 -26.72 -1.71
CA ASP A 403 -1.15 -25.64 -2.65
C ASP A 403 -2.18 -25.59 -3.80
N GLY A 404 -2.53 -26.73 -4.38
CA GLY A 404 -3.57 -26.81 -5.39
C GLY A 404 -4.97 -26.44 -4.91
N ALA A 405 -5.31 -26.67 -3.63
CA ALA A 405 -6.57 -26.27 -3.05
C ALA A 405 -6.61 -24.75 -2.74
N LEU A 406 -5.49 -24.20 -2.26
CA LEU A 406 -5.35 -22.79 -1.94
C LEU A 406 -5.30 -21.91 -3.21
N ARG A 407 -4.62 -22.37 -4.28
CA ARG A 407 -4.47 -21.58 -5.53
C ARG A 407 -5.64 -21.72 -6.52
N LYS A 408 -6.64 -22.54 -6.25
CA LYS A 408 -7.82 -22.68 -7.13
C LYS A 408 -8.84 -21.57 -6.89
N GLY A 409 -8.79 -20.50 -7.66
CA GLY A 409 -9.82 -19.46 -7.72
C GLY A 409 -9.28 -18.03 -7.65
N ALA A 410 -10.18 -17.07 -7.76
CA ALA A 410 -9.85 -15.63 -7.79
C ALA A 410 -9.58 -15.02 -6.39
N ASP A 411 -9.69 -15.81 -5.33
CA ASP A 411 -9.50 -15.37 -3.94
C ASP A 411 -8.72 -16.44 -3.14
N PRO A 412 -7.39 -16.40 -3.16
CA PRO A 412 -6.54 -17.32 -2.41
C PRO A 412 -6.76 -17.22 -0.89
N LEU A 413 -6.92 -16.02 -0.35
CA LEU A 413 -7.13 -15.77 1.08
C LEU A 413 -8.47 -16.30 1.57
N GLY A 414 -9.56 -16.01 0.85
CA GLY A 414 -10.88 -16.51 1.21
C GLY A 414 -10.94 -18.03 1.29
N ARG A 415 -10.12 -18.74 0.50
CA ARG A 415 -10.00 -20.20 0.53
C ARG A 415 -9.04 -20.72 1.59
N ALA A 416 -8.01 -19.96 1.92
CA ALA A 416 -7.03 -20.37 2.93
C ALA A 416 -7.68 -20.62 4.29
N VAL A 417 -8.63 -19.76 4.69
CA VAL A 417 -9.32 -19.86 5.98
C VAL A 417 -10.09 -21.17 6.17
N PRO A 418 -11.06 -21.53 5.31
CA PRO A 418 -11.78 -22.77 5.53
C PRO A 418 -10.88 -24.02 5.37
N VAL A 419 -9.84 -23.95 4.53
CA VAL A 419 -8.84 -25.05 4.41
C VAL A 419 -8.02 -25.17 5.69
N ALA A 420 -7.52 -24.05 6.23
CA ALA A 420 -6.73 -24.02 7.46
C ALA A 420 -7.54 -24.56 8.65
N PHE A 421 -8.76 -24.09 8.85
CA PHE A 421 -9.64 -24.57 9.91
C PHE A 421 -10.08 -26.02 9.72
N ALA A 422 -10.33 -26.46 8.48
CA ALA A 422 -10.62 -27.86 8.20
C ALA A 422 -9.45 -28.76 8.61
N VAL A 423 -8.21 -28.40 8.27
CA VAL A 423 -7.03 -29.16 8.67
C VAL A 423 -6.85 -29.13 10.16
N GLN A 424 -7.00 -27.97 10.81
CA GLN A 424 -6.84 -27.83 12.27
C GLN A 424 -7.87 -28.66 13.04
N GLN A 425 -9.14 -28.59 12.67
CA GLN A 425 -10.25 -29.13 13.44
C GLN A 425 -10.68 -30.54 12.99
N LEU A 426 -10.72 -30.78 11.68
CA LEU A 426 -11.25 -32.02 11.13
C LEU A 426 -10.17 -33.06 10.80
N CYS A 427 -8.95 -32.63 10.46
CA CYS A 427 -7.87 -33.53 10.10
C CYS A 427 -6.47 -33.02 10.55
N PRO A 428 -6.26 -32.87 11.88
CA PRO A 428 -5.07 -32.24 12.45
C PRO A 428 -3.75 -32.97 12.14
N GLN A 429 -3.79 -34.21 11.70
CA GLN A 429 -2.61 -34.96 11.28
C GLN A 429 -1.88 -34.35 10.08
N TYR A 430 -2.56 -33.49 9.29
CA TYR A 430 -1.97 -32.79 8.12
C TYR A 430 -1.50 -31.37 8.46
N LEU A 431 -1.69 -30.92 9.70
CA LEU A 431 -1.32 -29.57 10.13
C LEU A 431 0.15 -29.19 9.90
N PRO A 432 1.14 -30.11 10.09
CA PRO A 432 2.54 -29.78 9.81
C PRO A 432 2.81 -29.42 8.34
N GLY A 433 2.19 -30.14 7.39
CA GLY A 433 2.31 -29.83 5.95
C GLY A 433 1.62 -28.51 5.60
N LEU A 434 0.40 -28.27 6.09
CA LEU A 434 -0.32 -27.02 5.88
C LEU A 434 0.47 -25.81 6.38
N ARG A 435 1.10 -25.90 7.55
CA ARG A 435 1.96 -24.83 8.09
C ARG A 435 3.10 -24.49 7.15
N GLN A 436 3.77 -25.50 6.61
CA GLN A 436 4.86 -25.32 5.66
C GLN A 436 4.37 -24.67 4.35
N ASP A 437 3.20 -25.06 3.86
CA ASP A 437 2.61 -24.53 2.62
C ASP A 437 2.10 -23.09 2.78
N LEU A 438 1.41 -22.80 3.90
CA LEU A 438 1.01 -21.42 4.22
C LEU A 438 2.25 -20.52 4.36
N GLN A 439 3.31 -21.01 4.98
CA GLN A 439 4.59 -20.30 5.05
C GLN A 439 5.17 -20.10 3.64
N SER A 440 5.18 -21.13 2.80
CA SER A 440 5.65 -21.02 1.41
C SER A 440 4.82 -20.06 0.57
N MET A 441 3.50 -20.01 0.76
CA MET A 441 2.61 -19.07 0.05
C MET A 441 2.78 -17.63 0.48
N LEU A 442 3.07 -17.40 1.76
CA LEU A 442 3.35 -16.06 2.29
C LEU A 442 4.73 -15.54 1.87
N TYR A 443 5.62 -16.44 1.37
CA TYR A 443 7.03 -16.14 1.11
C TYR A 443 7.48 -16.40 -0.35
N HIS A 444 6.58 -16.79 -1.24
CA HIS A 444 6.82 -17.00 -2.67
C HIS A 444 5.82 -16.26 -3.55
#